data_c1faafc7b20aa3b05ddd079d20fded63
#
_entry.id   c1faafc7b20aa3b05ddd079d20fded63
#
_cell.length_a   1.000
_cell.length_b   1.000
_cell.length_c   1.000
_cell.angle_alpha   90.00
_cell.angle_beta   90.00
_cell.angle_gamma   90.00
#
_symmetry.space_group_name_H-M   'P 1'
#
loop_
_entity.id
_entity.type
_entity.pdbx_description
1 polymer ?
#
loop_
_entity_poly.entity_id
_entity_poly.type
_entity_poly.pdbx_seq_one_letter_code
_entity_poly.pdbx_strand_id
1 'polypeptide(L)'
;YYYEQGFSVRTNKVIYDRNYSSFWESTLSDYDFTSIFKGVDWFHVSGITPALTKDLYEVTRFLMTKAKEGGVKVSIDLNFRESLWSSFQEAREQLSPLLGLSDVCFGLEPIYLAGESEDLKDELGLSRPYLDIELLEKITQKIVQEYGLDYIAFTQREMGYTNQYMLKSYLYHNNMLYQTDKTGVEVLDRVGTGDAFAAGLIHALLEKETPQRALEIAMTTFKYKHTIQGDINIMTRDDIAYLIEKETNDIKR
;
A
#
# COMPACT_ATOMS: atom_id res chain seq x y z
N TYR A 1 -9.17 -16.14 6.47
CA TYR A 1 -9.84 -15.18 7.36
C TYR A 1 -11.37 -15.26 7.22
N TYR A 2 -12.07 -14.81 8.23
CA TYR A 2 -13.53 -14.67 8.24
C TYR A 2 -13.85 -13.18 8.26
N TYR A 3 -14.73 -12.76 7.35
CA TYR A 3 -15.15 -11.36 7.24
C TYR A 3 -16.64 -11.24 7.55
N GLU A 4 -16.96 -10.53 8.62
CA GLU A 4 -18.33 -10.16 8.97
C GLU A 4 -18.59 -8.75 8.43
N GLN A 5 -19.44 -8.67 7.42
CA GLN A 5 -19.82 -7.39 6.85
C GLN A 5 -20.73 -6.61 7.80
N GLY A 6 -20.29 -5.43 8.17
CA GLY A 6 -21.10 -4.50 8.94
C GLY A 6 -22.19 -3.83 8.08
N PHE A 7 -23.17 -3.29 8.74
CA PHE A 7 -24.19 -2.48 8.10
C PHE A 7 -24.74 -1.43 9.08
N SER A 8 -24.89 -0.19 8.65
CA SER A 8 -25.34 0.93 9.48
C SER A 8 -24.43 1.13 10.71
N VAL A 9 -24.93 0.92 11.91
CA VAL A 9 -24.18 1.06 13.19
C VAL A 9 -23.25 -0.12 13.50
N ARG A 10 -23.35 -1.23 12.76
CA ARG A 10 -22.44 -2.36 12.91
C ARG A 10 -21.17 -2.13 12.11
N THR A 11 -20.03 -2.20 12.78
CA THR A 11 -18.72 -2.15 12.14
C THR A 11 -18.40 -3.47 11.44
N ASN A 12 -17.60 -3.39 10.36
CA ASN A 12 -17.00 -4.57 9.75
C ASN A 12 -16.04 -5.24 10.74
N LYS A 13 -16.01 -6.57 10.75
CA LYS A 13 -15.10 -7.35 11.59
C LYS A 13 -14.37 -8.36 10.73
N VAL A 14 -13.04 -8.41 10.89
CA VAL A 14 -12.19 -9.43 10.27
C VAL A 14 -11.55 -10.27 11.35
N ILE A 15 -11.68 -11.58 11.24
CA ILE A 15 -11.04 -12.55 12.11
C ILE A 15 -10.03 -13.31 11.26
N TYR A 16 -8.76 -13.24 11.62
CA TYR A 16 -7.69 -13.93 10.93
C TYR A 16 -7.37 -15.24 11.62
N ASP A 17 -7.26 -16.30 10.82
CA ASP A 17 -6.76 -17.61 11.20
C ASP A 17 -5.51 -17.88 10.36
N ARG A 18 -4.37 -17.39 10.83
CA ARG A 18 -3.07 -17.45 10.13
C ARG A 18 -2.12 -18.49 10.69
N ASN A 19 -2.26 -18.79 11.97
CA ASN A 19 -1.35 -19.68 12.70
C ASN A 19 -1.40 -21.10 12.11
N TYR A 20 -0.26 -21.78 12.10
CA TYR A 20 -0.13 -23.15 11.61
C TYR A 20 -0.47 -23.35 10.13
N SER A 21 -0.50 -22.27 9.35
CA SER A 21 -0.55 -22.39 7.89
C SER A 21 0.86 -22.70 7.35
N SER A 22 0.96 -23.38 6.19
CA SER A 22 2.25 -23.66 5.55
C SER A 22 3.10 -22.40 5.34
N PHE A 23 2.47 -21.25 5.06
CA PHE A 23 3.16 -19.99 4.95
C PHE A 23 3.67 -19.47 6.29
N TRP A 24 2.86 -19.58 7.34
CA TRP A 24 3.22 -19.13 8.69
C TRP A 24 4.39 -19.95 9.28
N GLU A 25 4.49 -21.23 8.92
CA GLU A 25 5.56 -22.15 9.36
C GLU A 25 6.79 -22.13 8.45
N SER A 26 6.75 -21.41 7.32
CA SER A 26 7.84 -21.42 6.35
C SER A 26 9.09 -20.71 6.87
N THR A 27 10.24 -21.23 6.45
CA THR A 27 11.57 -20.79 6.81
C THR A 27 12.39 -20.53 5.53
N LEU A 28 13.61 -20.03 5.66
CA LEU A 28 14.51 -19.83 4.51
C LEU A 28 14.74 -21.10 3.69
N SER A 29 14.71 -22.29 4.32
CA SER A 29 14.94 -23.56 3.64
C SER A 29 13.83 -24.00 2.68
N ASP A 30 12.65 -23.39 2.79
CA ASP A 30 11.48 -23.74 1.97
C ASP A 30 11.45 -23.01 0.61
N TYR A 31 12.41 -22.10 0.37
CA TYR A 31 12.45 -21.28 -0.82
C TYR A 31 13.68 -21.58 -1.71
N ASP A 32 13.46 -21.79 -3.00
CA ASP A 32 14.54 -21.88 -3.99
C ASP A 32 14.95 -20.49 -4.48
N PHE A 33 15.91 -19.90 -3.78
CA PHE A 33 16.41 -18.56 -4.09
C PHE A 33 17.16 -18.47 -5.42
N THR A 34 17.55 -19.58 -6.04
CA THR A 34 18.28 -19.59 -7.30
C THR A 34 17.38 -19.39 -8.50
N SER A 35 16.10 -19.73 -8.36
CA SER A 35 15.12 -19.67 -9.43
C SER A 35 14.02 -18.61 -9.22
N ILE A 36 13.77 -18.19 -7.97
CA ILE A 36 12.60 -17.38 -7.61
C ILE A 36 12.55 -16.02 -8.31
N PHE A 37 13.71 -15.40 -8.60
CA PHE A 37 13.81 -14.10 -9.29
C PHE A 37 14.17 -14.19 -10.77
N LYS A 38 14.22 -15.40 -11.34
CA LYS A 38 14.55 -15.55 -12.75
C LYS A 38 13.43 -15.00 -13.65
N GLY A 39 13.74 -13.93 -14.40
CA GLY A 39 12.78 -13.27 -15.29
C GLY A 39 11.72 -12.46 -14.54
N VAL A 40 12.00 -12.05 -13.29
CA VAL A 40 11.13 -11.20 -12.48
C VAL A 40 11.62 -9.76 -12.59
N ASP A 41 10.71 -8.84 -12.92
CA ASP A 41 10.98 -7.40 -13.02
C ASP A 41 10.66 -6.67 -11.70
N TRP A 42 9.73 -7.22 -10.90
CA TRP A 42 9.24 -6.56 -9.69
C TRP A 42 8.90 -7.56 -8.59
N PHE A 43 9.36 -7.27 -7.37
CA PHE A 43 9.03 -8.00 -6.15
C PHE A 43 8.26 -7.07 -5.19
N HIS A 44 7.05 -7.47 -4.81
CA HIS A 44 6.23 -6.74 -3.85
C HIS A 44 6.04 -7.54 -2.58
N VAL A 45 6.16 -6.89 -1.43
CA VAL A 45 5.95 -7.51 -0.12
C VAL A 45 5.04 -6.65 0.76
N SER A 46 4.23 -7.31 1.56
CA SER A 46 3.43 -6.66 2.60
C SER A 46 4.14 -6.69 3.95
N GLY A 47 4.10 -5.60 4.70
CA GLY A 47 4.56 -5.52 6.09
C GLY A 47 3.80 -6.43 7.07
N ILE A 48 2.71 -7.07 6.62
CA ILE A 48 2.07 -8.17 7.36
C ILE A 48 2.99 -9.39 7.45
N THR A 49 3.69 -9.73 6.36
CA THR A 49 4.55 -10.93 6.30
C THR A 49 5.61 -10.97 7.39
N PRO A 50 6.47 -9.94 7.54
CA PRO A 50 7.50 -9.94 8.59
C PRO A 50 6.94 -9.86 10.02
N ALA A 51 5.68 -9.46 10.17
CA ALA A 51 5.00 -9.39 11.47
C ALA A 51 4.47 -10.75 11.97
N LEU A 52 4.41 -11.77 11.12
CA LEU A 52 3.81 -13.05 11.48
C LEU A 52 4.73 -13.89 12.36
N THR A 53 6.00 -14.04 11.98
CA THR A 53 7.02 -14.81 12.73
C THR A 53 8.41 -14.22 12.50
N LYS A 54 9.37 -14.56 13.38
CA LYS A 54 10.78 -14.19 13.19
C LYS A 54 11.36 -14.81 11.92
N ASP A 55 10.99 -16.05 11.60
CA ASP A 55 11.46 -16.72 10.38
C ASP A 55 10.95 -16.01 9.13
N LEU A 56 9.69 -15.58 9.12
CA LEU A 56 9.12 -14.80 8.00
C LEU A 56 9.73 -13.40 7.90
N TYR A 57 10.16 -12.78 8.99
CA TYR A 57 10.95 -11.57 8.94
C TYR A 57 12.28 -11.81 8.21
N GLU A 58 13.02 -12.86 8.57
CA GLU A 58 14.29 -13.20 7.92
C GLU A 58 14.09 -13.61 6.45
N VAL A 59 13.05 -14.38 6.13
CA VAL A 59 12.66 -14.70 4.75
C VAL A 59 12.39 -13.42 3.96
N THR A 60 11.59 -12.51 4.50
CA THR A 60 11.26 -11.24 3.85
C THR A 60 12.52 -10.42 3.57
N ARG A 61 13.35 -10.21 4.60
CA ARG A 61 14.59 -9.45 4.50
C ARG A 61 15.54 -10.06 3.47
N PHE A 62 15.70 -11.38 3.50
CA PHE A 62 16.56 -12.10 2.59
C PHE A 62 16.08 -12.00 1.13
N LEU A 63 14.78 -12.21 0.88
CA LEU A 63 14.18 -12.09 -0.45
C LEU A 63 14.32 -10.67 -1.01
N MET A 64 14.05 -9.64 -0.21
CA MET A 64 14.23 -8.25 -0.63
C MET A 64 15.69 -7.95 -0.99
N THR A 65 16.64 -8.46 -0.19
CA THR A 65 18.07 -8.32 -0.48
C THR A 65 18.44 -8.99 -1.80
N LYS A 66 17.99 -10.24 -2.02
CA LYS A 66 18.26 -10.99 -3.26
C LYS A 66 17.62 -10.37 -4.49
N ALA A 67 16.41 -9.82 -4.36
CA ALA A 67 15.77 -9.07 -5.42
C ALA A 67 16.61 -7.85 -5.83
N LYS A 68 17.06 -7.06 -4.87
CA LYS A 68 17.93 -5.88 -5.12
C LYS A 68 19.26 -6.28 -5.75
N GLU A 69 19.93 -7.32 -5.24
CA GLU A 69 21.18 -7.85 -5.82
C GLU A 69 20.98 -8.31 -7.27
N GLY A 70 19.81 -8.85 -7.62
CA GLY A 70 19.43 -9.27 -8.97
C GLY A 70 18.92 -8.14 -9.88
N GLY A 71 18.87 -6.89 -9.41
CA GLY A 71 18.35 -5.76 -10.18
C GLY A 71 16.82 -5.75 -10.33
N VAL A 72 16.12 -6.55 -9.53
CA VAL A 72 14.66 -6.58 -9.47
C VAL A 72 14.17 -5.38 -8.66
N LYS A 73 13.16 -4.66 -9.15
CA LYS A 73 12.52 -3.58 -8.39
C LYS A 73 11.79 -4.14 -7.17
N VAL A 74 11.95 -3.47 -6.03
CA VAL A 74 11.35 -3.92 -4.76
C VAL A 74 10.36 -2.88 -4.26
N SER A 75 9.17 -3.33 -3.88
CA SER A 75 8.21 -2.48 -3.17
C SER A 75 7.72 -3.12 -1.89
N ILE A 76 7.44 -2.28 -0.90
CA ILE A 76 6.83 -2.68 0.37
C ILE A 76 5.56 -1.86 0.63
N ASP A 77 4.47 -2.53 1.00
CA ASP A 77 3.34 -1.89 1.68
C ASP A 77 3.53 -2.06 3.18
N LEU A 78 3.70 -0.97 3.90
CA LEU A 78 3.88 -0.99 5.36
C LEU A 78 2.73 -1.69 6.08
N ASN A 79 1.53 -1.57 5.56
CA ASN A 79 0.33 -2.34 5.90
C ASN A 79 0.18 -2.65 7.40
N PHE A 80 0.43 -1.65 8.22
CA PHE A 80 0.45 -1.78 9.67
C PHE A 80 -0.85 -2.37 10.22
N ARG A 81 -0.72 -3.37 11.08
CA ARG A 81 -1.82 -4.00 11.80
C ARG A 81 -1.42 -4.11 13.27
N GLU A 82 -1.99 -3.25 14.12
CA GLU A 82 -1.69 -3.19 15.55
C GLU A 82 -1.72 -4.58 16.21
N SER A 83 -2.66 -5.44 15.82
CA SER A 83 -2.82 -6.78 16.39
C SER A 83 -1.67 -7.77 16.08
N LEU A 84 -0.75 -7.44 15.19
CA LEU A 84 0.39 -8.29 14.82
C LEU A 84 1.70 -7.89 15.51
N TRP A 85 1.73 -6.76 16.18
CA TRP A 85 2.91 -6.20 16.82
C TRP A 85 2.67 -6.06 18.33
N SER A 86 3.71 -6.24 19.15
CA SER A 86 3.61 -5.99 20.58
C SER A 86 3.51 -4.49 20.90
N SER A 87 4.04 -3.65 19.99
CA SER A 87 3.98 -2.19 20.09
C SER A 87 4.20 -1.53 18.73
N PHE A 88 3.82 -0.27 18.62
CA PHE A 88 4.14 0.56 17.46
C PHE A 88 5.66 0.74 17.27
N GLN A 89 6.38 0.80 18.37
CA GLN A 89 7.84 0.89 18.40
C GLN A 89 8.49 -0.37 17.79
N GLU A 90 8.04 -1.57 18.15
CA GLU A 90 8.52 -2.81 17.55
C GLU A 90 8.29 -2.83 16.03
N ALA A 91 7.09 -2.41 15.59
CA ALA A 91 6.80 -2.31 14.17
C ALA A 91 7.78 -1.37 13.44
N ARG A 92 8.12 -0.22 14.02
CA ARG A 92 9.13 0.70 13.48
C ARG A 92 10.50 0.06 13.38
N GLU A 93 10.95 -0.63 14.44
CA GLU A 93 12.25 -1.30 14.48
C GLU A 93 12.39 -2.37 13.43
N GLN A 94 11.31 -3.08 13.12
CA GLN A 94 11.30 -4.17 12.15
C GLN A 94 11.08 -3.69 10.71
N LEU A 95 10.22 -2.71 10.48
CA LEU A 95 9.86 -2.27 9.12
C LEU A 95 10.84 -1.25 8.54
N SER A 96 11.45 -0.40 9.36
CA SER A 96 12.40 0.62 8.87
C SER A 96 13.61 0.02 8.12
N PRO A 97 14.27 -1.05 8.61
CA PRO A 97 15.36 -1.68 7.85
C PRO A 97 14.91 -2.27 6.51
N LEU A 98 13.68 -2.79 6.43
CA LEU A 98 13.12 -3.31 5.18
C LEU A 98 12.85 -2.18 4.16
N LEU A 99 12.47 -1.01 4.65
CA LEU A 99 12.27 0.16 3.80
C LEU A 99 13.57 0.55 3.05
N GLY A 100 14.72 0.46 3.71
CA GLY A 100 16.04 0.66 3.08
C GLY A 100 16.41 -0.36 2.00
N LEU A 101 15.67 -1.47 1.90
CA LEU A 101 15.80 -2.47 0.83
C LEU A 101 14.77 -2.29 -0.28
N SER A 102 13.98 -1.22 -0.26
CA SER A 102 12.88 -0.99 -1.19
C SER A 102 13.20 0.14 -2.17
N ASP A 103 12.56 0.13 -3.34
CA ASP A 103 12.53 1.23 -4.29
C ASP A 103 11.23 2.03 -4.15
N VAL A 104 10.15 1.36 -3.76
CA VAL A 104 8.81 1.95 -3.62
C VAL A 104 8.20 1.58 -2.28
N CYS A 105 7.68 2.57 -1.56
CA CYS A 105 6.94 2.38 -0.32
C CYS A 105 5.47 2.76 -0.49
N PHE A 106 4.58 1.92 0.02
CA PHE A 106 3.17 2.24 0.22
C PHE A 106 2.90 2.48 1.70
N GLY A 107 2.36 3.65 2.01
CA GLY A 107 2.13 4.10 3.38
C GLY A 107 3.22 5.03 3.91
N LEU A 108 2.97 5.64 5.08
CA LEU A 108 3.89 6.59 5.74
C LEU A 108 4.40 6.08 7.08
N GLU A 109 3.71 5.12 7.70
CA GLU A 109 4.00 4.59 9.02
C GLU A 109 3.74 3.08 9.10
N PRO A 110 4.36 2.36 10.05
CA PRO A 110 5.31 2.81 11.06
C PRO A 110 6.76 2.75 10.55
N ILE A 111 7.47 3.85 10.60
CA ILE A 111 8.90 3.94 10.26
C ILE A 111 9.61 4.91 11.19
N TYR A 112 10.92 4.80 11.32
CA TYR A 112 11.76 5.84 11.91
C TYR A 112 11.99 6.96 10.90
N LEU A 113 11.98 8.18 11.39
CA LEU A 113 12.44 9.35 10.64
C LEU A 113 13.20 10.26 11.59
N ALA A 114 14.46 10.52 11.30
CA ALA A 114 15.33 11.28 12.19
C ALA A 114 14.79 12.70 12.42
N GLY A 115 14.62 13.07 13.71
CA GLY A 115 14.17 14.40 14.12
C GLY A 115 12.67 14.67 14.00
N GLU A 116 11.87 13.66 13.65
CA GLU A 116 10.39 13.78 13.60
C GLU A 116 9.75 13.10 14.83
N SER A 117 8.48 13.46 15.07
CA SER A 117 7.72 12.87 16.18
C SER A 117 7.44 11.39 15.98
N GLU A 118 7.03 10.73 17.05
CA GLU A 118 6.69 9.30 16.99
C GLU A 118 5.40 9.02 16.22
N ASP A 119 4.55 10.01 15.98
CA ASP A 119 3.28 9.88 15.28
C ASP A 119 3.20 10.84 14.08
N LEU A 120 3.77 10.40 12.95
CA LEU A 120 3.75 11.15 11.71
C LEU A 120 2.33 11.39 11.17
N LYS A 121 1.41 10.46 11.40
CA LYS A 121 0.02 10.62 10.93
C LYS A 121 -0.69 11.74 11.65
N ASP A 122 -0.53 11.82 12.97
CA ASP A 122 -1.14 12.88 13.77
C ASP A 122 -0.49 14.23 13.48
N GLU A 123 0.84 14.26 13.35
CA GLU A 123 1.59 15.48 13.01
C GLU A 123 1.21 16.00 11.62
N LEU A 124 1.10 15.11 10.64
CA LEU A 124 0.65 15.43 9.27
C LEU A 124 -0.85 15.71 9.17
N GLY A 125 -1.64 15.44 10.20
CA GLY A 125 -3.09 15.55 10.16
C GLY A 125 -3.73 14.57 9.15
N LEU A 126 -3.10 13.43 8.86
CA LEU A 126 -3.63 12.41 7.92
C LEU A 126 -4.94 11.80 8.40
N SER A 127 -5.22 11.86 9.71
CA SER A 127 -6.51 11.51 10.31
C SER A 127 -7.53 12.65 10.27
N ARG A 128 -7.15 13.87 9.80
CA ARG A 128 -8.00 15.05 9.74
C ARG A 128 -8.41 15.38 8.31
N PRO A 129 -9.54 16.11 8.08
CA PRO A 129 -9.98 16.49 6.76
C PRO A 129 -9.05 17.48 6.03
N TYR A 130 -8.10 18.08 6.72
CA TYR A 130 -7.18 19.06 6.18
C TYR A 130 -5.73 18.61 6.35
N LEU A 131 -5.06 18.36 5.22
CA LEU A 131 -3.63 18.11 5.14
C LEU A 131 -2.89 19.42 4.91
N ASP A 132 -1.84 19.66 5.69
CA ASP A 132 -0.80 20.61 5.32
C ASP A 132 0.07 19.97 4.22
N ILE A 133 -0.16 20.41 2.98
CA ILE A 133 0.51 19.85 1.80
C ILE A 133 2.01 20.15 1.81
N GLU A 134 2.43 21.33 2.32
CA GLU A 134 3.84 21.69 2.39
C GLU A 134 4.58 20.82 3.42
N LEU A 135 3.94 20.56 4.55
CA LEU A 135 4.49 19.64 5.56
C LEU A 135 4.56 18.21 5.03
N LEU A 136 3.51 17.75 4.35
CA LEU A 136 3.47 16.43 3.73
C LEU A 136 4.60 16.25 2.71
N GLU A 137 4.83 17.24 1.86
CA GLU A 137 5.90 17.21 0.87
C GLU A 137 7.28 17.15 1.55
N LYS A 138 7.52 17.94 2.59
CA LYS A 138 8.77 17.91 3.36
C LYS A 138 9.02 16.56 4.03
N ILE A 139 7.99 15.94 4.61
CA ILE A 139 8.14 14.65 5.29
C ILE A 139 8.36 13.53 4.27
N THR A 140 7.61 13.50 3.17
CA THR A 140 7.83 12.50 2.11
C THR A 140 9.21 12.64 1.48
N GLN A 141 9.70 13.87 1.32
CA GLN A 141 11.06 14.14 0.86
C GLN A 141 12.10 13.56 1.83
N LYS A 142 11.97 13.79 3.12
CA LYS A 142 12.87 13.23 4.13
C LYS A 142 12.86 11.70 4.11
N ILE A 143 11.70 11.07 4.05
CA ILE A 143 11.57 9.61 3.99
C ILE A 143 12.30 9.06 2.75
N VAL A 144 12.05 9.64 1.58
CA VAL A 144 12.69 9.22 0.32
C VAL A 144 14.22 9.36 0.40
N GLN A 145 14.71 10.46 0.97
CA GLN A 145 16.16 10.69 1.11
C GLN A 145 16.81 9.76 2.14
N GLU A 146 16.16 9.52 3.29
CA GLU A 146 16.71 8.68 4.34
C GLU A 146 16.79 7.21 3.95
N TYR A 147 15.77 6.71 3.25
CA TYR A 147 15.70 5.30 2.86
C TYR A 147 16.14 5.01 1.41
N GLY A 148 16.43 6.03 0.62
CA GLY A 148 16.86 5.87 -0.77
C GLY A 148 15.75 5.35 -1.70
N LEU A 149 14.50 5.73 -1.44
CA LEU A 149 13.35 5.32 -2.24
C LEU A 149 13.28 6.10 -3.58
N ASP A 150 12.77 5.47 -4.62
CA ASP A 150 12.37 6.15 -5.86
C ASP A 150 10.99 6.78 -5.71
N TYR A 151 10.07 6.08 -5.02
CA TYR A 151 8.68 6.51 -4.84
C TYR A 151 8.16 6.23 -3.43
N ILE A 152 7.29 7.12 -2.95
CA ILE A 152 6.42 6.84 -1.81
C ILE A 152 4.98 7.19 -2.19
N ALA A 153 4.05 6.27 -1.96
CA ALA A 153 2.65 6.43 -2.34
C ALA A 153 1.72 6.06 -1.18
N PHE A 154 0.62 6.78 -1.04
CA PHE A 154 -0.37 6.49 -0.02
C PHE A 154 -1.74 7.06 -0.38
N THR A 155 -2.75 6.57 0.31
CA THR A 155 -4.14 6.99 0.13
C THR A 155 -4.66 7.65 1.39
N GLN A 156 -5.53 8.64 1.20
CA GLN A 156 -6.33 9.25 2.25
C GLN A 156 -7.79 8.89 2.04
N ARG A 157 -8.45 8.56 3.14
CA ARG A 157 -9.86 8.23 3.16
C ARG A 157 -10.54 9.01 4.29
N GLU A 158 -11.60 9.71 3.94
CA GLU A 158 -12.47 10.40 4.90
C GLU A 158 -13.87 9.82 4.80
N MET A 159 -14.52 9.65 5.95
CA MET A 159 -15.93 9.23 5.98
C MET A 159 -16.79 10.42 5.57
N GLY A 160 -17.52 10.28 4.47
CA GLY A 160 -18.54 11.22 4.03
C GLY A 160 -19.90 10.95 4.69
N TYR A 161 -20.93 11.66 4.22
CA TYR A 161 -22.30 11.40 4.63
C TYR A 161 -22.83 10.14 3.93
N THR A 162 -23.46 9.23 4.69
CA THR A 162 -24.20 8.06 4.18
C THR A 162 -23.41 7.14 3.24
N ASN A 163 -22.63 6.20 3.79
CA ASN A 163 -21.87 5.17 3.05
C ASN A 163 -20.94 5.66 1.92
N GLN A 164 -20.76 6.96 1.80
CA GLN A 164 -19.79 7.56 0.89
C GLN A 164 -18.46 7.79 1.61
N TYR A 165 -17.39 7.46 0.93
CA TYR A 165 -16.04 7.85 1.33
C TYR A 165 -15.49 8.85 0.33
N MET A 166 -14.85 9.89 0.85
CA MET A 166 -14.03 10.79 0.06
C MET A 166 -12.62 10.25 0.02
N LEU A 167 -12.15 9.95 -1.17
CA LEU A 167 -10.86 9.32 -1.42
C LEU A 167 -9.92 10.31 -2.10
N LYS A 168 -8.66 10.26 -1.72
CA LYS A 168 -7.56 11.00 -2.32
C LYS A 168 -6.30 10.15 -2.27
N SER A 169 -5.37 10.34 -3.21
CA SER A 169 -4.09 9.65 -3.21
C SER A 169 -2.94 10.59 -3.53
N TYR A 170 -1.76 10.20 -3.09
CA TYR A 170 -0.53 10.94 -3.19
C TYR A 170 0.60 10.04 -3.67
N LEU A 171 1.51 10.62 -4.44
CA LEU A 171 2.74 10.00 -4.91
C LEU A 171 3.87 11.03 -4.84
N TYR A 172 4.94 10.74 -4.12
CA TYR A 172 6.14 11.55 -4.14
C TYR A 172 7.22 10.88 -4.98
N HIS A 173 7.81 11.65 -5.90
CA HIS A 173 8.89 11.22 -6.78
C HIS A 173 9.68 12.42 -7.29
N ASN A 174 11.00 12.31 -7.36
CA ASN A 174 11.89 13.35 -7.91
C ASN A 174 11.63 14.76 -7.35
N ASN A 175 11.54 14.89 -6.03
CA ASN A 175 11.28 16.15 -5.34
C ASN A 175 9.93 16.82 -5.67
N MET A 176 8.95 16.04 -6.11
CA MET A 176 7.62 16.53 -6.41
C MET A 176 6.55 15.64 -5.78
N LEU A 177 5.57 16.25 -5.14
CA LEU A 177 4.38 15.60 -4.61
C LEU A 177 3.24 15.69 -5.62
N TYR A 178 2.89 14.56 -6.23
CA TYR A 178 1.70 14.41 -7.08
C TYR A 178 0.49 14.05 -6.22
N GLN A 179 -0.67 14.51 -6.61
CA GLN A 179 -1.91 14.23 -5.90
C GLN A 179 -3.10 14.13 -6.87
N THR A 180 -4.09 13.32 -6.50
CA THR A 180 -5.36 13.28 -7.23
C THR A 180 -6.36 14.25 -6.64
N ASP A 181 -7.41 14.57 -7.39
CA ASP A 181 -8.57 15.24 -6.85
C ASP A 181 -9.27 14.35 -5.83
N LYS A 182 -9.94 15.00 -4.87
CA LYS A 182 -10.75 14.32 -3.86
C LYS A 182 -12.06 13.85 -4.52
N THR A 183 -12.29 12.55 -4.53
CA THR A 183 -13.43 11.93 -5.23
C THR A 183 -14.29 11.11 -4.27
N GLY A 184 -15.61 11.29 -4.36
CA GLY A 184 -16.58 10.49 -3.60
C GLY A 184 -16.81 9.11 -4.22
N VAL A 185 -16.86 8.08 -3.38
CA VAL A 185 -17.19 6.70 -3.78
C VAL A 185 -18.21 6.11 -2.81
N GLU A 186 -19.26 5.48 -3.34
CA GLU A 186 -20.14 4.61 -2.56
C GLU A 186 -19.46 3.26 -2.34
N VAL A 187 -19.43 2.80 -1.10
CA VAL A 187 -18.66 1.64 -0.71
C VAL A 187 -19.55 0.42 -0.53
N LEU A 188 -19.34 -0.58 -1.38
CA LEU A 188 -19.90 -1.91 -1.21
C LEU A 188 -19.04 -2.76 -0.28
N ASP A 189 -17.70 -2.75 -0.51
CA ASP A 189 -16.72 -3.48 0.30
C ASP A 189 -15.39 -2.70 0.36
N ARG A 190 -14.59 -2.99 1.40
CA ARG A 190 -13.29 -2.35 1.62
C ARG A 190 -12.11 -3.30 1.59
N VAL A 191 -12.38 -4.60 1.52
CA VAL A 191 -11.32 -5.63 1.52
C VAL A 191 -10.51 -5.53 0.23
N GLY A 192 -9.18 -5.56 0.33
CA GLY A 192 -8.27 -5.52 -0.82
C GLY A 192 -8.18 -4.18 -1.56
N THR A 193 -8.77 -3.09 -1.02
CA THR A 193 -8.70 -1.78 -1.71
C THR A 193 -7.29 -1.19 -1.71
N GLY A 194 -6.52 -1.34 -0.61
CA GLY A 194 -5.11 -0.94 -0.55
C GLY A 194 -4.25 -1.74 -1.54
N ASP A 195 -4.48 -3.06 -1.59
CA ASP A 195 -3.78 -3.96 -2.52
C ASP A 195 -4.08 -3.60 -3.98
N ALA A 196 -5.33 -3.20 -4.29
CA ALA A 196 -5.72 -2.72 -5.61
C ALA A 196 -4.99 -1.40 -5.99
N PHE A 197 -4.84 -0.47 -5.03
CA PHE A 197 -4.06 0.75 -5.23
C PHE A 197 -2.59 0.43 -5.54
N ALA A 198 -1.97 -0.43 -4.72
CA ALA A 198 -0.58 -0.84 -4.92
C ALA A 198 -0.39 -1.55 -6.26
N ALA A 199 -1.27 -2.49 -6.60
CA ALA A 199 -1.22 -3.20 -7.89
C ALA A 199 -1.37 -2.25 -9.08
N GLY A 200 -2.29 -1.27 -9.01
CA GLY A 200 -2.48 -0.26 -10.05
C GLY A 200 -1.23 0.61 -10.24
N LEU A 201 -0.59 1.05 -9.16
CA LEU A 201 0.64 1.83 -9.24
C LEU A 201 1.80 1.00 -9.81
N ILE A 202 2.01 -0.22 -9.31
CA ILE A 202 3.07 -1.12 -9.79
C ILE A 202 2.89 -1.39 -11.29
N HIS A 203 1.67 -1.71 -11.72
CA HIS A 203 1.35 -1.91 -13.13
C HIS A 203 1.71 -0.69 -13.98
N ALA A 204 1.30 0.51 -13.57
CA ALA A 204 1.57 1.73 -14.30
C ALA A 204 3.08 2.06 -14.38
N LEU A 205 3.82 1.83 -13.30
CA LEU A 205 5.27 2.02 -13.27
C LEU A 205 6.01 1.00 -14.16
N LEU A 206 5.54 -0.25 -14.25
CA LEU A 206 6.05 -1.25 -15.18
C LEU A 206 5.81 -0.87 -16.64
N GLU A 207 4.65 -0.27 -16.95
CA GLU A 207 4.32 0.27 -18.28
C GLU A 207 5.02 1.62 -18.56
N LYS A 208 5.82 2.13 -17.62
CA LYS A 208 6.60 3.38 -17.72
C LYS A 208 5.72 4.63 -17.90
N GLU A 209 4.56 4.64 -17.29
CA GLU A 209 3.67 5.80 -17.27
C GLU A 209 4.33 6.96 -16.50
N THR A 210 3.91 8.19 -16.82
CA THR A 210 4.33 9.36 -16.03
C THR A 210 3.83 9.26 -14.58
N PRO A 211 4.50 9.87 -13.59
CA PRO A 211 4.10 9.77 -12.19
C PRO A 211 2.64 10.19 -11.94
N GLN A 212 2.18 11.26 -12.59
CA GLN A 212 0.79 11.70 -12.48
C GLN A 212 -0.17 10.66 -13.05
N ARG A 213 0.13 10.10 -14.24
CA ARG A 213 -0.70 9.07 -14.87
C ARG A 213 -0.71 7.77 -14.06
N ALA A 214 0.44 7.37 -13.53
CA ALA A 214 0.55 6.21 -12.65
C ALA A 214 -0.32 6.36 -11.39
N LEU A 215 -0.34 7.55 -10.80
CA LEU A 215 -1.19 7.85 -9.65
C LEU A 215 -2.68 7.82 -10.01
N GLU A 216 -3.08 8.33 -11.18
CA GLU A 216 -4.46 8.27 -11.69
C GLU A 216 -4.93 6.82 -11.90
N ILE A 217 -4.09 5.98 -12.48
CA ILE A 217 -4.36 4.55 -12.64
C ILE A 217 -4.53 3.89 -11.27
N ALA A 218 -3.61 4.11 -10.35
CA ALA A 218 -3.68 3.57 -8.99
C ALA A 218 -4.95 4.03 -8.25
N MET A 219 -5.31 5.31 -8.37
CA MET A 219 -6.53 5.84 -7.76
C MET A 219 -7.79 5.26 -8.40
N THR A 220 -7.77 4.99 -9.70
CA THR A 220 -8.89 4.37 -10.42
C THR A 220 -9.11 2.93 -9.95
N THR A 221 -8.04 2.13 -9.83
CA THR A 221 -8.12 0.77 -9.28
C THR A 221 -8.59 0.76 -7.84
N PHE A 222 -8.13 1.70 -7.03
CA PHE A 222 -8.56 1.90 -5.64
C PHE A 222 -10.07 2.19 -5.54
N LYS A 223 -10.58 3.15 -6.33
CA LYS A 223 -12.01 3.50 -6.38
C LYS A 223 -12.86 2.31 -6.82
N TYR A 224 -12.46 1.67 -7.92
CA TYR A 224 -13.22 0.57 -8.49
C TYR A 224 -13.34 -0.59 -7.51
N LYS A 225 -12.26 -0.95 -6.81
CA LYS A 225 -12.29 -2.03 -5.82
C LYS A 225 -13.29 -1.79 -4.68
N HIS A 226 -13.59 -0.56 -4.33
CA HIS A 226 -14.64 -0.26 -3.33
C HIS A 226 -16.04 -0.67 -3.80
N THR A 227 -16.25 -0.90 -5.09
CA THR A 227 -17.52 -1.31 -5.69
C THR A 227 -17.63 -2.82 -5.95
N ILE A 228 -16.60 -3.59 -5.58
CA ILE A 228 -16.54 -5.04 -5.75
C ILE A 228 -16.59 -5.70 -4.38
N GLN A 229 -17.51 -6.66 -4.21
CA GLN A 229 -17.59 -7.47 -3.01
C GLN A 229 -16.45 -8.51 -2.97
N GLY A 230 -15.90 -8.76 -1.78
CA GLY A 230 -14.84 -9.73 -1.56
C GLY A 230 -13.45 -9.18 -1.86
N ASP A 231 -12.45 -10.03 -1.80
CA ASP A 231 -11.04 -9.65 -1.82
C ASP A 231 -10.47 -9.45 -3.24
N ILE A 232 -10.93 -10.27 -4.17
CA ILE A 232 -10.38 -10.32 -5.53
C ILE A 232 -10.82 -9.10 -6.34
N ASN A 233 -9.86 -8.40 -6.97
CA ASN A 233 -10.15 -7.36 -7.94
C ASN A 233 -10.32 -8.00 -9.34
N ILE A 234 -11.47 -7.72 -9.98
CA ILE A 234 -11.83 -8.22 -11.31
C ILE A 234 -11.67 -7.16 -12.41
N MET A 235 -11.08 -6.01 -12.11
CA MET A 235 -10.86 -4.91 -13.04
C MET A 235 -9.88 -5.30 -14.16
N THR A 236 -10.21 -4.94 -15.39
CA THR A 236 -9.36 -5.11 -16.57
C THR A 236 -8.67 -3.80 -16.96
N ARG A 237 -7.68 -3.87 -17.86
CA ARG A 237 -7.03 -2.67 -18.44
C ARG A 237 -8.04 -1.77 -19.17
N ASP A 238 -9.01 -2.38 -19.87
CA ASP A 238 -10.06 -1.64 -20.59
C ASP A 238 -10.99 -0.90 -19.63
N ASP A 239 -11.25 -1.47 -18.45
CA ASP A 239 -12.03 -0.78 -17.41
C ASP A 239 -11.28 0.43 -16.87
N ILE A 240 -9.98 0.30 -16.65
CA ILE A 240 -9.12 1.41 -16.20
C ILE A 240 -9.14 2.53 -17.23
N ALA A 241 -8.87 2.23 -18.51
CA ALA A 241 -8.86 3.20 -19.59
C ALA A 241 -10.22 3.91 -19.70
N TYR A 242 -11.30 3.15 -19.72
CA TYR A 242 -12.66 3.67 -19.80
C TYR A 242 -13.00 4.64 -18.66
N LEU A 243 -12.66 4.27 -17.42
CA LEU A 243 -12.98 5.09 -16.25
C LEU A 243 -12.14 6.37 -16.14
N ILE A 244 -10.94 6.37 -16.70
CA ILE A 244 -10.11 7.57 -16.73
C ILE A 244 -10.56 8.53 -17.84
N GLU A 245 -10.98 7.99 -18.98
CA GLU A 245 -11.41 8.81 -20.15
C GLU A 245 -12.84 9.34 -20.01
N LYS A 246 -13.71 8.58 -19.38
CA LYS A 246 -15.12 8.92 -19.22
C LYS A 246 -15.49 8.98 -17.75
N GLU A 247 -15.62 10.17 -17.24
CA GLU A 247 -16.16 10.44 -15.89
C GLU A 247 -17.67 10.11 -15.76
N THR A 248 -18.21 9.18 -16.52
CA THR A 248 -19.65 8.90 -16.57
C THR A 248 -19.99 7.50 -16.06
N ASN A 249 -21.06 7.41 -15.28
CA ASN A 249 -21.68 6.14 -14.82
C ASN A 249 -22.62 5.53 -15.89
N ASP A 250 -22.41 5.82 -17.16
CA ASP A 250 -23.27 5.30 -18.24
C ASP A 250 -22.91 3.86 -18.63
N ILE A 251 -23.86 3.16 -19.26
CA ILE A 251 -23.69 1.75 -19.65
C ILE A 251 -22.55 1.64 -20.67
N LYS A 252 -21.53 0.85 -20.35
CA LYS A 252 -20.49 0.42 -21.30
C LYS A 252 -21.12 -0.52 -22.32
N ARG A 253 -21.17 -0.14 -23.58
CA ARG A 253 -21.69 -0.96 -24.70
C ARG A 253 -20.57 -1.43 -25.61
#